data_e2bfa6ab91b481a06ebc61c969cd565a
#
_entry.id   e2bfa6ab91b481a06ebc61c969cd565a
#
_cell.length_a   1.000
_cell.length_b   1.000
_cell.length_c   1.000
_cell.angle_alpha   90.00
_cell.angle_beta   90.00
_cell.angle_gamma   90.00
#
_symmetry.space_group_name_H-M   'P 1'
#
loop_
_entity.id
_entity.type
_entity.pdbx_description
1 polymer ?
#
loop_
_entity_poly.entity_id
_entity_poly.type
_entity_poly.pdbx_seq_one_letter_code
_entity_poly.pdbx_strand_id
1 'polypeptide(L)'
;LLMGILVSLAVSFLFGVFTIRFHVNQVICGIGFNMFASGFTASMTQMIWGTRANSVQVPTLGRITVPLLGEMSVLIPIMLVIVAVSWYYLFKTPYGLRMRVVGESAHAADSIGLKVNRYKYAGILISGALCGISGSFLSIDHVNMFVREMTAGRGFIAVAVNILGRYNPLGALGGGLLFGFADSLQLVIPSATVPGQLLQMIPYAVTLFVIIFAVRYVSTPAGIGEVLDH
;
A
#
# COMPACT_ATOMS: atom_id res chain seq x y z
N LEU A 1 8.42 -12.55 -6.70
CA LEU A 1 8.13 -12.05 -5.36
C LEU A 1 9.38 -11.44 -4.72
N LEU A 2 10.45 -12.21 -4.48
CA LEU A 2 11.67 -11.70 -3.81
C LEU A 2 12.27 -10.49 -4.50
N MET A 3 12.40 -10.50 -5.84
CA MET A 3 12.90 -9.36 -6.61
C MET A 3 12.00 -8.12 -6.45
N GLY A 4 10.68 -8.29 -6.45
CA GLY A 4 9.76 -7.18 -6.21
C GLY A 4 9.95 -6.54 -4.83
N ILE A 5 10.15 -7.36 -3.80
CA ILE A 5 10.46 -6.89 -2.44
C ILE A 5 11.80 -6.15 -2.40
N LEU A 6 12.86 -6.69 -3.02
CA LEU A 6 14.18 -6.06 -3.02
C LEU A 6 14.18 -4.71 -3.73
N VAL A 7 13.55 -4.62 -4.90
CA VAL A 7 13.44 -3.36 -5.65
C VAL A 7 12.61 -2.34 -4.85
N SER A 8 11.49 -2.76 -4.27
CA SER A 8 10.67 -1.87 -3.44
C SER A 8 11.40 -1.40 -2.18
N LEU A 9 12.20 -2.25 -1.53
CA LEU A 9 13.05 -1.87 -0.40
C LEU A 9 14.11 -0.84 -0.82
N ALA A 10 14.74 -1.02 -1.98
CA ALA A 10 15.72 -0.06 -2.49
C ALA A 10 15.09 1.32 -2.75
N VAL A 11 13.92 1.34 -3.41
CA VAL A 11 13.17 2.59 -3.66
C VAL A 11 12.74 3.24 -2.36
N SER A 12 12.23 2.45 -1.40
CA SER A 12 11.80 2.95 -0.08
C SER A 12 12.99 3.47 0.75
N PHE A 13 14.15 2.83 0.65
CA PHE A 13 15.36 3.32 1.29
C PHE A 13 15.77 4.68 0.71
N LEU A 14 15.77 4.84 -0.61
CA LEU A 14 16.04 6.12 -1.26
C LEU A 14 15.03 7.19 -0.83
N PHE A 15 13.73 6.85 -0.84
CA PHE A 15 12.69 7.75 -0.33
C PHE A 15 12.95 8.18 1.11
N GLY A 16 13.34 7.24 1.99
CA GLY A 16 13.72 7.53 3.37
C GLY A 16 14.92 8.46 3.49
N VAL A 17 15.93 8.30 2.64
CA VAL A 17 17.08 9.19 2.60
C VAL A 17 16.67 10.62 2.23
N PHE A 18 15.83 10.78 1.20
CA PHE A 18 15.38 12.11 0.78
C PHE A 18 14.51 12.78 1.85
N THR A 19 13.60 12.04 2.47
CA THR A 19 12.65 12.60 3.43
C THR A 19 13.22 12.79 4.83
N ILE A 20 14.10 11.88 5.29
CA ILE A 20 14.64 11.95 6.66
C ILE A 20 15.95 12.71 6.72
N ARG A 21 16.87 12.49 5.75
CA ARG A 21 18.19 13.10 5.79
C ARG A 21 18.25 14.46 5.09
N PHE A 22 17.56 14.61 3.96
CA PHE A 22 17.53 15.86 3.19
C PHE A 22 16.31 16.73 3.51
N HIS A 23 15.43 16.29 4.42
CA HIS A 23 14.25 17.04 4.86
C HIS A 23 13.33 17.49 3.70
N VAL A 24 13.31 16.73 2.62
CA VAL A 24 12.43 17.00 1.47
C VAL A 24 10.99 16.74 1.87
N ASN A 25 10.07 17.58 1.42
CA ASN A 25 8.65 17.37 1.64
C ASN A 25 8.21 16.00 1.12
N GLN A 26 7.60 15.20 1.99
CA GLN A 26 7.24 13.80 1.74
C GLN A 26 6.28 13.66 0.55
N VAL A 27 5.33 14.58 0.38
CA VAL A 27 4.35 14.55 -0.70
C VAL A 27 5.03 14.82 -2.05
N ILE A 28 5.86 15.84 -2.12
CA ILE A 28 6.62 16.19 -3.35
C ILE A 28 7.55 15.04 -3.74
N CYS A 29 8.27 14.51 -2.76
CA CYS A 29 9.16 13.37 -2.96
C CYS A 29 8.37 12.15 -3.48
N GLY A 30 7.20 11.84 -2.89
CA GLY A 30 6.34 10.73 -3.32
C GLY A 30 5.83 10.88 -4.75
N ILE A 31 5.40 12.09 -5.14
CA ILE A 31 4.98 12.37 -6.52
C ILE A 31 6.17 12.19 -7.49
N GLY A 32 7.36 12.69 -7.13
CA GLY A 32 8.56 12.50 -7.93
C GLY A 32 8.92 11.04 -8.15
N PHE A 33 8.91 10.23 -7.09
CA PHE A 33 9.15 8.79 -7.18
C PHE A 33 8.08 8.07 -8.02
N ASN A 34 6.82 8.46 -7.93
CA ASN A 34 5.74 7.88 -8.73
C ASN A 34 5.94 8.19 -10.23
N MET A 35 6.26 9.43 -10.58
CA MET A 35 6.57 9.82 -11.97
C MET A 35 7.81 9.10 -12.50
N PHE A 36 8.87 9.03 -11.69
CA PHE A 36 10.08 8.29 -12.03
C PHE A 36 9.78 6.81 -12.28
N ALA A 37 9.04 6.16 -11.39
CA ALA A 37 8.68 4.75 -11.52
C ALA A 37 7.85 4.49 -12.79
N SER A 38 6.86 5.35 -13.09
CA SER A 38 6.05 5.23 -14.31
C SER A 38 6.90 5.37 -15.58
N GLY A 39 7.78 6.37 -15.64
CA GLY A 39 8.68 6.58 -16.79
C GLY A 39 9.72 5.46 -16.93
N PHE A 40 10.35 5.06 -15.82
CA PHE A 40 11.36 4.02 -15.80
C PHE A 40 10.80 2.66 -16.22
N THR A 41 9.65 2.25 -15.66
CA THR A 41 9.02 0.98 -16.01
C THR A 41 8.56 0.94 -17.46
N ALA A 42 8.01 2.04 -17.99
CA ALA A 42 7.62 2.14 -19.41
C ALA A 42 8.84 2.01 -20.34
N SER A 43 9.97 2.64 -19.99
CA SER A 43 11.22 2.54 -20.75
C SER A 43 11.80 1.13 -20.71
N MET A 44 11.83 0.49 -19.52
CA MET A 44 12.30 -0.89 -19.38
C MET A 44 11.43 -1.87 -20.15
N THR A 45 10.10 -1.70 -20.11
CA THR A 45 9.17 -2.54 -20.86
C THR A 45 9.40 -2.41 -22.35
N GLN A 46 9.66 -1.18 -22.85
CA GLN A 46 9.99 -0.97 -24.28
C GLN A 46 11.33 -1.63 -24.66
N MET A 47 12.35 -1.56 -23.80
CA MET A 47 13.65 -2.15 -24.10
C MET A 47 13.59 -3.68 -24.13
N ILE A 48 12.80 -4.31 -23.26
CA ILE A 48 12.76 -5.77 -23.12
C ILE A 48 11.76 -6.40 -24.09
N TRP A 49 10.56 -5.80 -24.24
CA TRP A 49 9.45 -6.39 -25.03
C TRP A 49 9.05 -5.59 -26.26
N GLY A 50 9.73 -4.47 -26.55
CA GLY A 50 9.44 -3.63 -27.73
C GLY A 50 8.15 -2.83 -27.63
N THR A 51 7.39 -2.93 -26.53
CA THR A 51 6.12 -2.21 -26.31
C THR A 51 6.20 -1.42 -25.01
N ARG A 52 5.54 -0.24 -24.95
CA ARG A 52 5.47 0.58 -23.73
C ARG A 52 4.28 0.26 -22.86
N ALA A 53 3.34 -0.56 -23.35
CA ALA A 53 2.04 -0.74 -22.72
C ALA A 53 2.02 -1.93 -21.74
N ASN A 54 2.53 -3.08 -22.17
CA ASN A 54 2.42 -4.32 -21.42
C ASN A 54 3.59 -5.27 -21.68
N SER A 55 3.85 -6.15 -20.72
CA SER A 55 4.78 -7.27 -20.86
C SER A 55 4.09 -8.50 -21.47
N VAL A 56 4.86 -9.53 -21.76
CA VAL A 56 4.34 -10.87 -22.06
C VAL A 56 3.62 -11.43 -20.82
N GLN A 57 2.59 -12.26 -21.04
CA GLN A 57 1.90 -12.95 -19.97
C GLN A 57 2.86 -13.91 -19.24
N VAL A 58 2.74 -13.92 -17.92
CA VAL A 58 3.49 -14.83 -17.06
C VAL A 58 2.54 -15.84 -16.40
N PRO A 59 3.00 -17.07 -16.09
CA PRO A 59 2.19 -18.04 -15.40
C PRO A 59 1.79 -17.51 -14.02
N THR A 60 0.54 -17.76 -13.63
CA THR A 60 0.01 -17.41 -12.32
C THR A 60 0.73 -18.14 -11.20
N LEU A 61 0.76 -17.52 -10.01
CA LEU A 61 1.13 -18.22 -8.79
C LEU A 61 0.15 -19.38 -8.53
N GLY A 62 0.66 -20.45 -7.91
CA GLY A 62 -0.16 -21.63 -7.59
C GLY A 62 -1.44 -21.25 -6.85
N ARG A 63 -2.54 -21.88 -7.24
CA ARG A 63 -3.84 -21.71 -6.58
C ARG A 63 -4.03 -22.80 -5.56
N ILE A 64 -4.59 -22.48 -4.40
CA ILE A 64 -4.97 -23.42 -3.36
C ILE A 64 -6.49 -23.56 -3.43
N THR A 65 -6.99 -24.80 -3.55
CA THR A 65 -8.42 -25.09 -3.46
C THR A 65 -8.82 -25.21 -2.00
N VAL A 66 -9.62 -24.26 -1.52
CA VAL A 66 -10.21 -24.32 -0.19
C VAL A 66 -11.66 -24.81 -0.34
N PRO A 67 -12.07 -25.90 0.33
CA PRO A 67 -13.37 -26.55 0.09
C PRO A 67 -14.60 -25.65 0.30
N LEU A 68 -14.45 -24.48 0.97
CA LEU A 68 -15.56 -23.54 1.23
C LEU A 68 -15.51 -22.27 0.37
N LEU A 69 -14.32 -21.88 -0.13
CA LEU A 69 -14.05 -20.57 -0.77
C LEU A 69 -13.61 -20.72 -2.25
N GLY A 70 -13.49 -21.97 -2.74
CA GLY A 70 -13.06 -22.22 -4.11
C GLY A 70 -11.54 -22.09 -4.30
N GLU A 71 -11.12 -21.75 -5.52
CA GLU A 71 -9.72 -21.54 -5.86
C GLU A 71 -9.24 -20.16 -5.38
N MET A 72 -8.31 -20.14 -4.45
CA MET A 72 -7.74 -18.91 -3.91
C MET A 72 -6.23 -18.82 -4.21
N SER A 73 -5.74 -17.62 -4.39
CA SER A 73 -4.30 -17.37 -4.46
C SER A 73 -3.60 -17.70 -3.14
N VAL A 74 -2.41 -18.29 -3.23
CA VAL A 74 -1.53 -18.54 -2.08
C VAL A 74 -1.21 -17.26 -1.31
N LEU A 75 -1.28 -16.09 -1.95
CA LEU A 75 -0.96 -14.81 -1.33
C LEU A 75 -2.04 -14.31 -0.35
N ILE A 76 -3.30 -14.79 -0.48
CA ILE A 76 -4.39 -14.37 0.42
C ILE A 76 -4.14 -14.85 1.87
N PRO A 77 -3.89 -16.15 2.15
CA PRO A 77 -3.56 -16.57 3.50
C PRO A 77 -2.26 -15.93 4.02
N ILE A 78 -1.26 -15.71 3.16
CA ILE A 78 -0.04 -15.00 3.54
C ILE A 78 -0.37 -13.57 3.99
N MET A 79 -1.24 -12.86 3.29
CA MET A 79 -1.69 -11.52 3.67
C MET A 79 -2.38 -11.52 5.03
N LEU A 80 -3.24 -12.49 5.33
CA LEU A 80 -3.87 -12.60 6.65
C LEU A 80 -2.86 -12.81 7.76
N VAL A 81 -1.85 -13.66 7.51
CA VAL A 81 -0.73 -13.85 8.46
C VAL A 81 0.05 -12.54 8.64
N ILE A 82 0.35 -11.81 7.58
CA ILE A 82 1.05 -10.52 7.65
C ILE A 82 0.24 -9.52 8.49
N VAL A 83 -1.07 -9.44 8.32
CA VAL A 83 -1.94 -8.56 9.12
C VAL A 83 -1.89 -8.95 10.60
N ALA A 84 -2.01 -10.24 10.91
CA ALA A 84 -1.94 -10.74 12.30
C ALA A 84 -0.57 -10.45 12.95
N VAL A 85 0.52 -10.71 12.22
CA VAL A 85 1.89 -10.42 12.69
C VAL A 85 2.09 -8.91 12.86
N SER A 86 1.61 -8.09 11.93
CA SER A 86 1.72 -6.63 12.03
C SER A 86 0.95 -6.09 13.23
N TRP A 87 -0.26 -6.61 13.47
CA TRP A 87 -1.03 -6.25 14.65
C TRP A 87 -0.31 -6.64 15.94
N TYR A 88 0.18 -7.88 16.03
CA TYR A 88 0.93 -8.35 17.20
C TYR A 88 2.19 -7.50 17.42
N TYR A 89 2.96 -7.26 16.37
CA TYR A 89 4.18 -6.44 16.43
C TYR A 89 3.90 -5.03 16.93
N LEU A 90 2.90 -4.35 16.38
CA LEU A 90 2.60 -2.96 16.73
C LEU A 90 1.97 -2.80 18.13
N PHE A 91 1.15 -3.77 18.57
CA PHE A 91 0.36 -3.60 19.79
C PHE A 91 0.84 -4.43 20.98
N LYS A 92 1.62 -5.48 20.73
CA LYS A 92 2.06 -6.41 21.79
C LYS A 92 3.58 -6.39 22.03
N THR A 93 4.36 -5.66 21.23
CA THR A 93 5.82 -5.61 21.43
C THR A 93 6.30 -4.23 21.85
N PRO A 94 7.42 -4.14 22.63
CA PRO A 94 8.00 -2.87 23.02
C PRO A 94 8.53 -2.05 21.81
N TYR A 95 8.94 -2.72 20.74
CA TYR A 95 9.36 -2.05 19.50
C TYR A 95 8.20 -1.35 18.80
N GLY A 96 7.03 -2.00 18.71
CA GLY A 96 5.82 -1.42 18.18
C GLY A 96 5.33 -0.23 19.01
N LEU A 97 5.43 -0.32 20.34
CA LEU A 97 5.12 0.80 21.22
C LEU A 97 5.99 2.02 20.90
N ARG A 98 7.31 1.82 20.80
CA ARG A 98 8.26 2.89 20.47
C ARG A 98 7.99 3.49 19.08
N MET A 99 7.66 2.67 18.07
CA MET A 99 7.26 3.16 16.74
C MET A 99 6.02 4.04 16.81
N ARG A 100 5.02 3.67 17.60
CA ARG A 100 3.80 4.48 17.78
C ARG A 100 4.08 5.79 18.51
N VAL A 101 4.92 5.77 19.55
CA VAL A 101 5.34 7.00 20.26
C VAL A 101 6.06 7.95 19.30
N VAL A 102 6.96 7.44 18.46
CA VAL A 102 7.66 8.24 17.44
C VAL A 102 6.67 8.81 16.40
N GLY A 103 5.62 8.06 16.05
CA GLY A 103 4.58 8.52 15.12
C GLY A 103 3.63 9.54 15.73
N GLU A 104 3.42 9.54 17.05
CA GLU A 104 2.56 10.50 17.73
C GLU A 104 3.27 11.82 18.00
N SER A 105 4.52 11.77 18.48
CA SER A 105 5.35 12.96 18.69
C SER A 105 6.83 12.60 18.60
N ALA A 106 7.47 13.06 17.54
CA ALA A 106 8.90 12.85 17.32
C ALA A 106 9.75 13.57 18.39
N HIS A 107 9.35 14.77 18.82
CA HIS A 107 10.03 15.53 19.87
C HIS A 107 9.92 14.86 21.24
N ALA A 108 8.74 14.35 21.61
CA ALA A 108 8.58 13.63 22.88
C ALA A 108 9.39 12.32 22.89
N ALA A 109 9.45 11.62 21.74
CA ALA A 109 10.27 10.43 21.60
C ALA A 109 11.77 10.70 21.75
N ASP A 110 12.25 11.81 21.21
CA ASP A 110 13.65 12.25 21.31
C ASP A 110 14.01 12.63 22.77
N SER A 111 13.11 13.33 23.47
CA SER A 111 13.29 13.73 24.88
C SER A 111 13.52 12.55 25.83
N ILE A 112 12.97 11.39 25.52
CA ILE A 112 13.17 10.13 26.29
C ILE A 112 14.33 9.28 25.75
N GLY A 113 15.17 9.85 24.84
CA GLY A 113 16.39 9.22 24.31
C GLY A 113 16.15 8.16 23.22
N LEU A 114 14.99 8.14 22.57
CA LEU A 114 14.75 7.25 21.44
C LEU A 114 15.42 7.81 20.17
N LYS A 115 16.10 6.95 19.43
CA LYS A 115 16.71 7.32 18.13
C LYS A 115 15.63 7.39 17.05
N VAL A 116 14.90 8.51 16.99
CA VAL A 116 13.72 8.74 16.12
C VAL A 116 13.98 8.35 14.67
N ASN A 117 15.11 8.77 14.08
CA ASN A 117 15.43 8.48 12.69
C ASN A 117 15.50 6.97 12.40
N ARG A 118 16.00 6.15 13.34
CA ARG A 118 16.03 4.67 13.16
C ARG A 118 14.64 4.09 13.06
N TYR A 119 13.70 4.56 13.87
CA TYR A 119 12.30 4.09 13.83
C TYR A 119 11.57 4.58 12.58
N LYS A 120 11.84 5.81 12.12
CA LYS A 120 11.33 6.33 10.84
C LYS A 120 11.82 5.49 9.66
N TYR A 121 13.13 5.21 9.57
CA TYR A 121 13.68 4.32 8.53
C TYR A 121 13.10 2.91 8.60
N ALA A 122 12.98 2.33 9.79
CA ALA A 122 12.38 1.00 9.95
C ALA A 122 10.93 0.97 9.45
N GLY A 123 10.13 1.99 9.78
CA GLY A 123 8.75 2.10 9.28
C GLY A 123 8.68 2.19 7.75
N ILE A 124 9.51 3.03 7.14
CA ILE A 124 9.57 3.18 5.67
C ILE A 124 9.98 1.87 5.00
N LEU A 125 10.98 1.16 5.54
CA LEU A 125 11.44 -0.11 4.97
C LEU A 125 10.41 -1.22 5.11
N ILE A 126 9.73 -1.33 6.25
CA ILE A 126 8.63 -2.29 6.43
C ILE A 126 7.51 -1.99 5.44
N SER A 127 7.11 -0.71 5.31
CA SER A 127 6.11 -0.29 4.32
C SER A 127 6.55 -0.64 2.90
N GLY A 128 7.81 -0.38 2.56
CA GLY A 128 8.38 -0.73 1.25
C GLY A 128 8.32 -2.22 0.95
N ALA A 129 8.67 -3.07 1.93
CA ALA A 129 8.57 -4.52 1.76
C ALA A 129 7.13 -4.96 1.48
N LEU A 130 6.16 -4.43 2.21
CA LEU A 130 4.74 -4.73 2.02
C LEU A 130 4.23 -4.23 0.66
N CYS A 131 4.66 -3.05 0.22
CA CYS A 131 4.37 -2.54 -1.12
C CYS A 131 4.95 -3.44 -2.21
N GLY A 132 6.16 -3.99 -2.03
CA GLY A 132 6.76 -4.95 -2.94
C GLY A 132 5.96 -6.24 -3.08
N ILE A 133 5.42 -6.76 -1.97
CA ILE A 133 4.52 -7.93 -1.96
C ILE A 133 3.22 -7.59 -2.71
N SER A 134 2.62 -6.45 -2.42
CA SER A 134 1.37 -5.99 -3.05
C SER A 134 1.53 -5.77 -4.55
N GLY A 135 2.62 -5.13 -4.98
CA GLY A 135 2.93 -4.92 -6.40
C GLY A 135 3.16 -6.24 -7.14
N SER A 136 3.84 -7.19 -6.50
CA SER A 136 4.05 -8.53 -7.07
C SER A 136 2.74 -9.31 -7.18
N PHE A 137 1.84 -9.20 -6.19
CA PHE A 137 0.50 -9.77 -6.27
C PHE A 137 -0.27 -9.22 -7.47
N LEU A 138 -0.27 -7.90 -7.63
CA LEU A 138 -1.00 -7.25 -8.70
C LEU A 138 -0.50 -7.68 -10.09
N SER A 139 0.82 -7.78 -10.29
CA SER A 139 1.41 -8.10 -11.58
C SER A 139 1.39 -9.59 -11.93
N ILE A 140 1.60 -10.48 -10.95
CA ILE A 140 1.79 -11.92 -11.21
C ILE A 140 0.49 -12.70 -11.04
N ASP A 141 -0.37 -12.30 -10.11
CA ASP A 141 -1.56 -13.07 -9.73
C ASP A 141 -2.87 -12.47 -10.23
N HIS A 142 -3.00 -11.14 -10.15
CA HIS A 142 -4.23 -10.47 -10.54
C HIS A 142 -4.31 -10.19 -12.05
N VAL A 143 -3.24 -9.65 -12.65
CA VAL A 143 -3.22 -9.25 -14.07
C VAL A 143 -2.45 -10.23 -14.95
N ASN A 144 -1.57 -11.04 -14.38
CA ASN A 144 -0.68 -12.02 -15.04
C ASN A 144 0.28 -11.41 -16.08
N MET A 145 0.45 -10.11 -16.06
CA MET A 145 1.39 -9.35 -16.88
C MET A 145 1.65 -7.99 -16.24
N PHE A 146 2.71 -7.33 -16.64
CA PHE A 146 2.87 -5.92 -16.35
C PHE A 146 2.04 -5.10 -17.34
N VAL A 147 1.17 -4.23 -16.83
CA VAL A 147 0.46 -3.23 -17.62
C VAL A 147 0.83 -1.87 -17.08
N ARG A 148 1.12 -0.94 -17.99
CA ARG A 148 1.45 0.42 -17.60
C ARG A 148 0.32 1.00 -16.75
N GLU A 149 0.69 1.59 -15.60
CA GLU A 149 -0.24 2.18 -14.64
C GLU A 149 -1.30 1.22 -14.07
N MET A 150 -0.96 -0.09 -13.99
CA MET A 150 -1.87 -1.13 -13.48
C MET A 150 -2.36 -0.88 -12.05
N THR A 151 -1.69 -0.01 -11.28
CA THR A 151 -2.13 0.38 -9.94
C THR A 151 -3.39 1.24 -9.97
N ALA A 152 -3.65 1.98 -11.07
CA ALA A 152 -4.90 2.71 -11.35
C ALA A 152 -5.46 3.48 -10.12
N GLY A 153 -4.60 4.17 -9.37
CA GLY A 153 -5.02 4.94 -8.19
C GLY A 153 -5.31 4.11 -6.92
N ARG A 154 -5.13 2.79 -6.93
CA ARG A 154 -5.36 1.94 -5.73
C ARG A 154 -4.55 2.37 -4.50
N GLY A 155 -3.41 3.06 -4.70
CA GLY A 155 -2.65 3.65 -3.60
C GLY A 155 -3.43 4.70 -2.81
N PHE A 156 -4.23 5.54 -3.46
CA PHE A 156 -5.09 6.52 -2.79
C PHE A 156 -6.24 5.85 -2.05
N ILE A 157 -6.81 4.78 -2.61
CA ILE A 157 -7.81 3.94 -1.93
C ILE A 157 -7.19 3.33 -0.66
N ALA A 158 -5.95 2.86 -0.73
CA ALA A 158 -5.24 2.31 0.43
C ALA A 158 -5.03 3.35 1.54
N VAL A 159 -4.78 4.62 1.21
CA VAL A 159 -4.74 5.72 2.19
C VAL A 159 -6.10 5.90 2.85
N ALA A 160 -7.19 5.91 2.07
CA ALA A 160 -8.55 6.00 2.61
C ALA A 160 -8.88 4.81 3.53
N VAL A 161 -8.49 3.60 3.14
CA VAL A 161 -8.62 2.38 3.95
C VAL A 161 -7.86 2.50 5.27
N ASN A 162 -6.65 3.05 5.25
CA ASN A 162 -5.83 3.25 6.45
C ASN A 162 -6.48 4.25 7.41
N ILE A 163 -7.00 5.36 6.89
CA ILE A 163 -7.74 6.35 7.67
C ILE A 163 -9.00 5.72 8.28
N LEU A 164 -9.81 5.02 7.48
CA LEU A 164 -10.99 4.30 7.93
C LEU A 164 -10.64 3.26 9.02
N GLY A 165 -9.55 2.55 8.83
CA GLY A 165 -9.02 1.57 9.78
C GLY A 165 -8.42 2.17 11.04
N ARG A 166 -8.43 3.51 11.19
CA ARG A 166 -7.88 4.24 12.34
C ARG A 166 -6.41 3.88 12.61
N TYR A 167 -5.64 3.76 11.54
CA TYR A 167 -4.21 3.39 11.59
C TYR A 167 -3.95 2.05 12.32
N ASN A 168 -4.93 1.14 12.30
CA ASN A 168 -4.85 -0.18 12.91
C ASN A 168 -4.87 -1.26 11.80
N PRO A 169 -3.96 -2.26 11.82
CA PRO A 169 -3.93 -3.34 10.82
C PRO A 169 -5.25 -4.11 10.68
N LEU A 170 -5.94 -4.37 11.79
CA LEU A 170 -7.26 -5.04 11.75
C LEU A 170 -8.35 -4.14 11.14
N GLY A 171 -8.32 -2.84 11.45
CA GLY A 171 -9.21 -1.87 10.84
C GLY A 171 -8.93 -1.69 9.34
N ALA A 172 -7.64 -1.68 8.96
CA ALA A 172 -7.24 -1.66 7.55
C ALA A 172 -7.69 -2.92 6.79
N LEU A 173 -7.66 -4.11 7.42
CA LEU A 173 -8.23 -5.33 6.85
C LEU A 173 -9.73 -5.18 6.58
N GLY A 174 -10.50 -4.69 7.55
CA GLY A 174 -11.94 -4.44 7.40
C GLY A 174 -12.24 -3.43 6.29
N GLY A 175 -11.52 -2.32 6.25
CA GLY A 175 -11.61 -1.35 5.17
C GLY A 175 -11.23 -1.94 3.82
N GLY A 176 -10.13 -2.71 3.76
CA GLY A 176 -9.68 -3.40 2.55
C GLY A 176 -10.73 -4.38 2.00
N LEU A 177 -11.41 -5.13 2.87
CA LEU A 177 -12.51 -6.02 2.47
C LEU A 177 -13.70 -5.23 1.92
N LEU A 178 -14.06 -4.12 2.55
CA LEU A 178 -15.14 -3.26 2.08
C LEU A 178 -14.85 -2.69 0.68
N PHE A 179 -13.66 -2.15 0.47
CA PHE A 179 -13.27 -1.61 -0.83
C PHE A 179 -13.05 -2.70 -1.88
N GLY A 180 -12.49 -3.86 -1.49
CA GLY A 180 -12.36 -5.02 -2.37
C GLY A 180 -13.73 -5.56 -2.81
N PHE A 181 -14.72 -5.56 -1.93
CA PHE A 181 -16.09 -5.88 -2.27
C PHE A 181 -16.67 -4.87 -3.27
N ALA A 182 -16.48 -3.57 -3.03
CA ALA A 182 -16.92 -2.52 -3.94
C ALA A 182 -16.25 -2.61 -5.32
N ASP A 183 -14.95 -2.97 -5.37
CA ASP A 183 -14.20 -3.19 -6.61
C ASP A 183 -14.71 -4.44 -7.36
N SER A 184 -15.07 -5.50 -6.63
CA SER A 184 -15.62 -6.73 -7.24
C SER A 184 -17.02 -6.55 -7.81
N LEU A 185 -17.84 -5.67 -7.24
CA LEU A 185 -19.19 -5.39 -7.76
C LEU A 185 -19.18 -4.91 -9.20
N GLN A 186 -18.19 -4.08 -9.59
CA GLN A 186 -18.07 -3.61 -10.96
C GLN A 186 -17.78 -4.75 -11.96
N LEU A 187 -17.17 -5.85 -11.50
CA LEU A 187 -16.86 -7.00 -12.35
C LEU A 187 -18.06 -7.95 -12.52
N VAL A 188 -18.96 -7.98 -11.53
CA VAL A 188 -20.12 -8.89 -11.49
C VAL A 188 -21.32 -8.28 -12.22
N ILE A 189 -21.49 -6.97 -12.21
CA ILE A 189 -22.62 -6.28 -12.84
C ILE A 189 -22.39 -6.26 -14.36
N PRO A 190 -23.31 -6.86 -15.17
CA PRO A 190 -23.15 -6.88 -16.62
C PRO A 190 -23.21 -5.46 -17.21
N SER A 191 -22.23 -5.10 -18.02
CA SER A 191 -22.16 -3.80 -18.72
C SER A 191 -23.29 -3.57 -19.73
N ALA A 192 -24.12 -4.57 -20.00
CA ALA A 192 -25.31 -4.43 -20.82
C ALA A 192 -26.43 -3.61 -20.16
N THR A 193 -26.46 -3.53 -18.83
CA THR A 193 -27.51 -2.84 -18.07
C THR A 193 -27.09 -1.43 -17.62
N VAL A 194 -25.78 -1.24 -17.39
CA VAL A 194 -25.22 0.04 -16.90
C VAL A 194 -23.94 0.35 -17.67
N PRO A 195 -23.74 1.58 -18.14
CA PRO A 195 -22.48 1.97 -18.80
C PRO A 195 -21.27 1.68 -17.90
N GLY A 196 -20.24 1.01 -18.46
CA GLY A 196 -19.05 0.59 -17.70
C GLY A 196 -18.35 1.72 -16.95
N GLN A 197 -18.44 2.96 -17.47
CA GLN A 197 -17.90 4.17 -16.80
C GLN A 197 -18.57 4.43 -15.44
N LEU A 198 -19.88 4.21 -15.34
CA LEU A 198 -20.61 4.38 -14.07
C LEU A 198 -20.22 3.29 -13.06
N LEU A 199 -19.97 2.07 -13.52
CA LEU A 199 -19.52 0.98 -12.64
C LEU A 199 -18.14 1.28 -12.06
N GLN A 200 -17.24 1.87 -12.84
CA GLN A 200 -15.92 2.29 -12.37
C GLN A 200 -15.97 3.41 -11.32
N MET A 201 -17.06 4.13 -11.21
CA MET A 201 -17.25 5.16 -10.16
C MET A 201 -17.59 4.57 -8.79
N ILE A 202 -18.04 3.31 -8.70
CA ILE A 202 -18.49 2.68 -7.45
C ILE A 202 -17.41 2.75 -6.35
N PRO A 203 -16.15 2.33 -6.56
CA PRO A 203 -15.13 2.41 -5.51
C PRO A 203 -14.86 3.86 -5.05
N TYR A 204 -14.91 4.82 -5.96
CA TYR A 204 -14.70 6.23 -5.64
C TYR A 204 -15.88 6.82 -4.87
N ALA A 205 -17.12 6.48 -5.23
CA ALA A 205 -18.31 6.86 -4.50
C ALA A 205 -18.30 6.29 -3.07
N VAL A 206 -17.92 5.01 -2.92
CA VAL A 206 -17.73 4.37 -1.61
C VAL A 206 -16.65 5.10 -0.81
N THR A 207 -15.53 5.49 -1.44
CA THR A 207 -14.47 6.26 -0.78
C THR A 207 -14.99 7.59 -0.23
N LEU A 208 -15.72 8.36 -1.06
CA LEU A 208 -16.30 9.64 -0.62
C LEU A 208 -17.29 9.45 0.54
N PHE A 209 -18.19 8.48 0.42
CA PHE A 209 -19.15 8.16 1.46
C PHE A 209 -18.46 7.79 2.78
N VAL A 210 -17.46 6.91 2.70
CA VAL A 210 -16.68 6.48 3.86
C VAL A 210 -15.95 7.66 4.50
N ILE A 211 -15.30 8.52 3.71
CA ILE A 211 -14.58 9.68 4.24
C ILE A 211 -15.54 10.64 4.96
N ILE A 212 -16.69 10.94 4.37
CA ILE A 212 -17.69 11.84 4.98
C ILE A 212 -18.14 11.35 6.35
N PHE A 213 -18.36 10.03 6.49
CA PHE A 213 -18.88 9.47 7.74
C PHE A 213 -17.76 9.08 8.72
N ALA A 214 -16.59 8.62 8.24
CA ALA A 214 -15.51 8.15 9.09
C ALA A 214 -14.65 9.28 9.68
N VAL A 215 -14.44 10.37 8.96
CA VAL A 215 -13.56 11.48 9.39
C VAL A 215 -14.02 12.09 10.72
N ARG A 216 -15.31 12.05 11.01
CA ARG A 216 -15.87 12.55 12.29
C ARG A 216 -15.30 11.84 13.53
N TYR A 217 -14.74 10.64 13.38
CA TYR A 217 -14.35 9.76 14.49
C TYR A 217 -12.85 9.36 14.44
N VAL A 218 -12.08 9.90 13.51
CA VAL A 218 -10.68 9.52 13.31
C VAL A 218 -9.76 10.67 13.74
N SER A 219 -8.94 10.43 14.76
CA SER A 219 -7.78 11.25 15.07
C SER A 219 -6.58 10.75 14.26
N THR A 220 -6.02 11.59 13.42
CA THR A 220 -4.74 11.31 12.77
C THR A 220 -3.61 11.42 13.80
N PRO A 221 -2.56 10.58 13.74
CA PRO A 221 -1.38 10.77 14.57
C PRO A 221 -0.81 12.17 14.39
N ALA A 222 -0.48 12.84 15.48
CA ALA A 222 -0.10 14.26 15.46
C ALA A 222 1.25 14.50 14.75
N GLY A 223 2.18 13.53 14.78
CA GLY A 223 3.49 13.62 14.15
C GLY A 223 3.54 13.32 12.66
N ILE A 224 2.38 13.28 11.95
CA ILE A 224 2.38 13.06 10.49
C ILE A 224 3.03 14.26 9.79
N GLY A 225 4.15 13.99 9.07
CA GLY A 225 4.87 14.99 8.31
C GLY A 225 5.86 15.83 9.11
N GLU A 226 5.95 15.66 10.44
CA GLU A 226 6.95 16.35 11.24
C GLU A 226 8.37 15.87 10.90
N VAL A 227 9.21 16.83 10.62
CA VAL A 227 10.67 16.66 10.48
C VAL A 227 11.30 17.19 11.76
N LEU A 228 12.19 16.41 12.38
CA LEU A 228 13.00 16.91 13.49
C LEU A 228 14.07 17.83 12.92
N ASP A 229 13.94 19.12 13.16
CA ASP A 229 15.02 20.09 12.96
C ASP A 229 15.99 19.97 14.14
N HIS A 230 17.20 19.50 13.87
CA HIS A 230 18.34 19.53 14.80
C HIS A 230 19.33 20.59 14.37
#